data_e8879d3762f29f5cd1d41b0206f2cc81
#
_entry.id   e8879d3762f29f5cd1d41b0206f2cc81
#
_cell.length_a   1.000
_cell.length_b   1.000
_cell.length_c   1.000
_cell.angle_alpha   90.00
_cell.angle_beta   90.00
_cell.angle_gamma   90.00
#
_symmetry.space_group_name_H-M   'P 1'
#
loop_
_entity.id
_entity.type
_entity.pdbx_description
1 polymer ?
#
loop_
_entity_poly.entity_id
_entity_poly.type
_entity_poly.pdbx_seq_one_letter_code
_entity_poly.pdbx_strand_id
1 'polypeptide(L)'
;SIGKTVLDENIESLRSMWEFSVANRAEGVLLDRAVSNFTDQLQSTTKGWFGFDSMFNYPSEERLLLQKKPTLILNDQSSLTEPTSQANEVIQDSYYVELENTKGAIFELNTDQIIHHISEFLLT
;
A
#
# COMPACT_ATOMS: atom_id res chain seq x y z
N SER A 1 -8.55 15.13 1.54
CA SER A 1 -7.35 15.66 0.91
C SER A 1 -6.12 15.12 1.66
N ILE A 2 -5.26 14.44 0.96
CA ILE A 2 -3.97 14.07 1.52
C ILE A 2 -3.17 15.35 1.65
N GLY A 3 -2.95 15.76 2.90
CA GLY A 3 -2.23 16.98 3.21
C GLY A 3 -0.80 16.90 2.70
N LYS A 4 -0.34 17.97 2.08
CA LYS A 4 1.09 18.14 1.82
C LYS A 4 1.82 18.13 3.15
N THR A 5 2.81 17.28 3.30
CA THR A 5 3.70 17.36 4.45
C THR A 5 4.53 18.64 4.31
N VAL A 6 4.32 19.57 5.22
CA VAL A 6 5.08 20.80 5.26
C VAL A 6 6.21 20.63 6.26
N LEU A 7 7.45 20.71 5.78
CA LEU A 7 8.61 20.80 6.67
C LEU A 7 8.62 22.18 7.29
N ASP A 8 8.61 22.24 8.60
CA ASP A 8 8.77 23.47 9.37
C ASP A 8 9.97 23.35 10.33
N GLU A 9 10.32 24.44 10.99
CA GLU A 9 11.39 24.45 11.99
C GLU A 9 10.98 23.72 13.28
N ASN A 10 9.70 23.45 13.45
CA ASN A 10 9.17 22.66 14.55
C ASN A 10 9.13 21.19 14.15
N ILE A 11 9.56 20.32 15.00
CA ILE A 11 9.63 18.87 14.75
C ILE A 11 8.26 18.18 14.64
N GLU A 12 7.15 18.92 14.79
CA GLU A 12 5.81 18.32 14.91
C GLU A 12 5.38 17.54 13.68
N SER A 13 5.66 18.03 12.46
CA SER A 13 5.35 17.29 11.24
C SER A 13 6.13 15.97 11.14
N LEU A 14 7.40 16.00 11.53
CA LEU A 14 8.24 14.82 11.57
C LEU A 14 7.82 13.87 12.70
N ARG A 15 7.40 14.41 13.83
CA ARG A 15 6.86 13.61 14.94
C ARG A 15 5.65 12.81 14.49
N SER A 16 4.71 13.44 13.83
CA SER A 16 3.51 12.77 13.31
C SER A 16 3.86 11.66 12.29
N MET A 17 4.82 11.92 11.42
CA MET A 17 5.31 10.90 10.49
C MET A 17 5.98 9.72 11.21
N TRP A 18 6.78 10.02 12.22
CA TRP A 18 7.43 8.99 13.04
C TRP A 18 6.42 8.14 13.79
N GLU A 19 5.45 8.77 14.43
CA GLU A 19 4.38 8.06 15.15
C GLU A 19 3.62 7.12 14.22
N PHE A 20 3.27 7.57 13.03
CA PHE A 20 2.58 6.76 12.05
C PHE A 20 3.44 5.61 11.51
N SER A 21 4.68 5.91 11.11
CA SER A 21 5.52 4.97 10.36
C SER A 21 6.35 4.04 11.24
N VAL A 22 6.69 4.49 12.46
CA VAL A 22 7.63 3.76 13.33
C VAL A 22 6.98 3.37 14.65
N ALA A 23 6.46 4.33 15.42
CA ALA A 23 5.96 4.05 16.77
C ALA A 23 4.70 3.16 16.76
N ASN A 24 3.78 3.41 15.86
CA ASN A 24 2.51 2.67 15.73
C ASN A 24 2.52 1.67 14.56
N ARG A 25 3.71 1.21 14.16
CA ARG A 25 3.82 0.22 13.09
C ARG A 25 3.12 -1.09 13.46
N ALA A 26 2.77 -1.87 12.45
CA ALA A 26 2.16 -3.18 12.65
C ALA A 26 3.06 -4.07 13.53
N GLU A 27 2.43 -4.83 14.42
CA GLU A 27 3.12 -5.79 15.28
C GLU A 27 3.90 -6.80 14.42
N GLY A 28 5.13 -7.09 14.79
CA GLY A 28 6.01 -8.00 14.05
C GLY A 28 6.94 -7.30 13.05
N VAL A 29 6.68 -6.05 12.68
CA VAL A 29 7.62 -5.29 11.85
C VAL A 29 8.81 -4.84 12.69
N LEU A 30 10.01 -5.21 12.26
CA LEU A 30 11.24 -4.85 12.95
C LEU A 30 11.47 -3.33 12.95
N LEU A 31 12.01 -2.81 14.03
CA LEU A 31 12.31 -1.39 14.18
C LEU A 31 13.21 -0.87 13.04
N ASP A 32 14.27 -1.61 12.72
CA ASP A 32 15.21 -1.22 11.68
C ASP A 32 14.52 -1.05 10.32
N ARG A 33 13.57 -1.94 10.01
CA ARG A 33 12.79 -1.85 8.77
C ARG A 33 11.87 -0.63 8.77
N ALA A 34 11.20 -0.36 9.89
CA ALA A 34 10.34 0.81 10.02
C ALA A 34 11.13 2.11 9.91
N VAL A 35 12.31 2.17 10.52
CA VAL A 35 13.21 3.35 10.43
C VAL A 35 13.71 3.54 8.99
N SER A 36 14.06 2.46 8.29
CA SER A 36 14.45 2.53 6.89
C SER A 36 13.34 3.11 6.01
N ASN A 37 12.11 2.63 6.19
CA ASN A 37 10.95 3.17 5.48
C ASN A 37 10.69 4.65 5.81
N PHE A 38 10.85 5.04 7.07
CA PHE A 38 10.74 6.43 7.50
C PHE A 38 11.81 7.32 6.85
N THR A 39 13.03 6.83 6.73
CA THR A 39 14.13 7.54 6.06
C THR A 39 13.80 7.79 4.58
N ASP A 40 13.26 6.80 3.90
CA ASP A 40 12.81 6.93 2.50
C ASP A 40 11.69 7.97 2.36
N GLN A 41 10.75 7.99 3.31
CA GLN A 41 9.70 9.01 3.35
C GLN A 41 10.26 10.42 3.55
N LEU A 42 11.26 10.57 4.42
CA LEU A 42 11.94 11.87 4.63
C LEU A 42 12.56 12.42 3.36
N GLN A 43 13.18 11.56 2.55
CA GLN A 43 13.81 11.97 1.29
C GLN A 43 12.79 12.51 0.26
N SER A 44 11.56 12.05 0.34
CA SER A 44 10.48 12.48 -0.57
C SER A 44 9.52 13.52 0.02
N THR A 45 9.76 14.04 1.24
CA THR A 45 8.80 14.79 2.05
C THR A 45 8.12 15.94 1.31
N THR A 46 8.86 16.71 0.53
CA THR A 46 8.31 17.88 -0.19
C THR A 46 7.53 17.50 -1.45
N LYS A 47 7.76 16.31 -2.01
CA LYS A 47 7.18 15.84 -3.27
C LYS A 47 6.39 14.54 -3.12
N GLY A 48 6.41 13.93 -1.96
CA GLY A 48 5.76 12.63 -1.71
C GLY A 48 4.25 12.63 -2.00
N TRP A 49 3.60 13.77 -1.83
CA TRP A 49 2.17 13.93 -2.13
C TRP A 49 1.84 13.82 -3.62
N PHE A 50 2.81 14.02 -4.53
CA PHE A 50 2.59 13.93 -5.98
C PHE A 50 2.09 12.56 -6.40
N GLY A 51 2.66 11.50 -5.83
CA GLY A 51 2.21 10.12 -6.11
C GLY A 51 0.76 9.89 -5.70
N PHE A 52 0.40 10.32 -4.51
CA PHE A 52 -0.97 10.21 -4.00
C PHE A 52 -1.95 11.04 -4.81
N ASP A 53 -1.59 12.29 -5.13
CA ASP A 53 -2.43 13.16 -5.95
C ASP A 53 -2.69 12.56 -7.32
N SER A 54 -1.65 12.05 -7.97
CA SER A 54 -1.77 11.35 -9.25
C SER A 54 -2.64 10.10 -9.15
N MET A 55 -2.50 9.32 -8.10
CA MET A 55 -3.29 8.11 -7.86
C MET A 55 -4.78 8.42 -7.69
N PHE A 56 -5.12 9.44 -6.88
CA PHE A 56 -6.52 9.81 -6.63
C PHE A 56 -7.19 10.48 -7.82
N ASN A 57 -6.44 11.13 -8.70
CA ASN A 57 -6.95 11.75 -9.92
C ASN A 57 -6.90 10.83 -11.15
N TYR A 58 -6.35 9.63 -11.00
CA TYR A 58 -6.28 8.66 -12.09
C TYR A 58 -7.65 8.01 -12.33
N PRO A 59 -8.14 7.93 -13.57
CA PRO A 59 -9.43 7.31 -13.90
C PRO A 59 -9.34 5.77 -13.81
N SER A 60 -9.13 5.25 -12.62
CA SER A 60 -8.84 3.83 -12.38
C SER A 60 -9.93 2.91 -12.86
N GLU A 61 -11.20 3.24 -12.59
CA GLU A 61 -12.33 2.39 -12.99
C GLU A 61 -12.39 2.19 -14.50
N GLU A 62 -12.30 3.28 -15.27
CA GLU A 62 -12.29 3.21 -16.73
C GLU A 62 -11.12 2.41 -17.28
N ARG A 63 -9.95 2.54 -16.64
CA ARG A 63 -8.73 1.86 -17.07
C ARG A 63 -8.73 0.38 -16.69
N LEU A 64 -9.29 0.02 -15.55
CA LEU A 64 -9.43 -1.37 -15.12
C LEU A 64 -10.38 -2.18 -16.03
N LEU A 65 -11.41 -1.55 -16.57
CA LEU A 65 -12.28 -2.16 -17.57
C LEU A 65 -11.55 -2.61 -18.84
N LEU A 66 -10.41 -2.00 -19.15
CA LEU A 66 -9.59 -2.35 -20.31
C LEU A 66 -8.62 -3.50 -20.02
N GLN A 67 -8.50 -3.93 -18.76
CA GLN A 67 -7.62 -5.04 -18.40
C GLN A 67 -8.24 -6.36 -18.82
N LYS A 68 -7.56 -7.06 -19.73
CA LYS A 68 -8.02 -8.34 -20.30
C LYS A 68 -7.11 -9.53 -19.99
N LYS A 69 -5.97 -9.28 -19.35
CA LYS A 69 -5.05 -10.35 -18.96
C LYS A 69 -5.44 -10.93 -17.62
N PRO A 70 -5.17 -12.20 -17.37
CA PRO A 70 -5.34 -12.78 -16.05
C PRO A 70 -4.63 -11.93 -14.99
N THR A 71 -5.35 -11.58 -13.93
CA THR A 71 -4.88 -10.65 -12.91
C THR A 71 -5.08 -11.25 -11.52
N LEU A 72 -4.03 -11.30 -10.73
CA LEU A 72 -4.10 -11.67 -9.32
C LEU A 72 -4.25 -10.39 -8.48
N ILE A 73 -5.29 -10.35 -7.67
CA ILE A 73 -5.55 -9.26 -6.73
C ILE A 73 -5.30 -9.77 -5.32
N LEU A 74 -4.31 -9.20 -4.66
CA LEU A 74 -4.03 -9.44 -3.24
C LEU A 74 -4.53 -8.24 -2.44
N ASN A 75 -5.59 -8.44 -1.68
CA ASN A 75 -6.23 -7.39 -0.89
C ASN A 75 -5.77 -7.45 0.57
N ASP A 76 -5.23 -6.36 1.05
CA ASP A 76 -4.77 -6.21 2.41
C ASP A 76 -5.77 -5.43 3.27
N GLN A 77 -5.67 -5.59 4.57
CA GLN A 77 -6.43 -4.83 5.56
C GLN A 77 -5.85 -3.41 5.71
N SER A 78 -6.30 -2.50 4.86
CA SER A 78 -5.83 -1.10 4.82
C SER A 78 -6.98 -0.17 4.45
N SER A 79 -6.68 1.12 4.34
CA SER A 79 -7.64 2.10 3.81
C SER A 79 -8.05 1.84 2.34
N LEU A 80 -7.32 0.96 1.65
CA LEU A 80 -7.58 0.58 0.27
C LEU A 80 -8.35 -0.74 0.12
N THR A 81 -8.76 -1.37 1.22
CA THR A 81 -9.47 -2.68 1.21
C THR A 81 -10.72 -2.62 0.35
N GLU A 82 -11.57 -1.64 0.55
CA GLU A 82 -12.81 -1.49 -0.22
C GLU A 82 -12.56 -1.15 -1.71
N PRO A 83 -11.74 -0.15 -2.06
CA PRO A 83 -11.41 0.09 -3.46
C PRO A 83 -10.77 -1.11 -4.16
N THR A 84 -9.95 -1.90 -3.47
CA THR A 84 -9.34 -3.11 -4.03
C THR A 84 -10.37 -4.21 -4.27
N SER A 85 -11.33 -4.37 -3.36
CA SER A 85 -12.46 -5.28 -3.56
C SER A 85 -13.30 -4.89 -4.78
N GLN A 86 -13.58 -3.60 -4.94
CA GLN A 86 -14.30 -3.07 -6.10
C GLN A 86 -13.55 -3.31 -7.41
N ALA A 87 -12.23 -3.24 -7.41
CA ALA A 87 -11.41 -3.55 -8.59
C ALA A 87 -11.63 -5.01 -9.06
N ASN A 88 -11.83 -5.94 -8.14
CA ASN A 88 -12.15 -7.34 -8.48
C ASN A 88 -13.47 -7.47 -9.25
N GLU A 89 -14.45 -6.63 -8.97
CA GLU A 89 -15.74 -6.63 -9.67
C GLU A 89 -15.63 -6.09 -11.11
N VAL A 90 -14.65 -5.22 -11.35
CA VAL A 90 -14.44 -4.52 -12.62
C VAL A 90 -13.55 -5.31 -13.58
N ILE A 91 -12.51 -5.97 -13.08
CA ILE A 91 -11.58 -6.74 -13.90
C ILE A 91 -12.22 -8.09 -14.29
N GLN A 92 -12.32 -8.36 -15.59
CA GLN A 92 -13.05 -9.53 -16.11
C GLN A 92 -12.41 -10.87 -15.74
N ASP A 93 -11.09 -10.96 -15.72
CA ASP A 93 -10.34 -12.18 -15.43
C ASP A 93 -9.43 -11.95 -14.24
N SER A 94 -10.02 -11.94 -13.05
CA SER A 94 -9.32 -11.70 -11.80
C SER A 94 -9.44 -12.88 -10.83
N TYR A 95 -8.33 -13.13 -10.14
CA TYR A 95 -8.25 -14.03 -8.99
C TYR A 95 -8.05 -13.18 -7.75
N TYR A 96 -8.98 -13.28 -6.82
CA TYR A 96 -9.03 -12.41 -5.65
C TYR A 96 -8.65 -13.17 -4.39
N VAL A 97 -7.73 -12.62 -3.61
CA VAL A 97 -7.31 -13.17 -2.32
C VAL A 97 -7.29 -12.06 -1.27
N GLU A 98 -7.97 -12.27 -0.16
CA GLU A 98 -7.82 -11.43 1.02
C GLU A 98 -6.64 -11.92 1.86
N LEU A 99 -5.74 -10.98 2.19
CA LEU A 99 -4.61 -11.25 3.07
C LEU A 99 -4.99 -10.89 4.51
N GLU A 100 -4.76 -11.82 5.43
CA GLU A 100 -5.08 -11.64 6.83
C GLU A 100 -3.86 -11.19 7.63
N ASN A 101 -4.10 -10.37 8.68
CA ASN A 101 -3.09 -9.97 9.66
C ASN A 101 -1.89 -9.17 9.12
N THR A 102 -2.02 -8.53 7.98
CA THR A 102 -0.94 -7.75 7.36
C THR A 102 -0.96 -6.27 7.72
N LYS A 103 -2.13 -5.68 7.86
CA LYS A 103 -2.32 -4.25 8.24
C LYS A 103 -1.37 -3.29 7.51
N GLY A 104 -1.26 -3.42 6.19
CA GLY A 104 -0.38 -2.61 5.35
C GLY A 104 1.06 -3.11 5.23
N ALA A 105 1.48 -4.08 6.04
CA ALA A 105 2.85 -4.61 6.06
C ALA A 105 2.94 -5.95 5.32
N ILE A 106 2.40 -6.02 4.10
CA ILE A 106 2.23 -7.26 3.34
C ILE A 106 3.56 -7.97 3.04
N PHE A 107 4.60 -7.21 2.75
CA PHE A 107 5.92 -7.78 2.41
C PHE A 107 6.76 -8.10 3.64
N GLU A 108 6.46 -7.49 4.78
CA GLU A 108 7.17 -7.70 6.03
C GLU A 108 6.62 -8.87 6.85
N LEU A 109 5.30 -9.11 6.80
CA LEU A 109 4.62 -10.04 7.71
C LEU A 109 4.15 -11.33 7.05
N ASN A 110 3.80 -11.34 5.79
CA ASN A 110 3.20 -12.49 5.12
C ASN A 110 3.88 -12.87 3.79
N THR A 111 5.20 -12.78 3.76
CA THR A 111 5.98 -13.09 2.57
C THR A 111 5.70 -14.50 2.03
N ASP A 112 5.63 -15.51 2.89
CA ASP A 112 5.38 -16.89 2.48
C ASP A 112 3.98 -17.06 1.87
N GLN A 113 2.97 -16.43 2.46
CA GLN A 113 1.60 -16.45 1.95
C GLN A 113 1.53 -15.80 0.56
N ILE A 114 2.19 -14.66 0.38
CA ILE A 114 2.24 -13.95 -0.90
C ILE A 114 2.96 -14.79 -1.95
N ILE A 115 4.10 -15.38 -1.63
CA ILE A 115 4.84 -16.27 -2.51
C ILE A 115 3.96 -17.44 -2.94
N HIS A 116 3.24 -18.05 -2.00
CA HIS A 116 2.33 -19.15 -2.28
C HIS A 116 1.26 -18.75 -3.30
N HIS A 117 0.53 -17.65 -3.08
CA HIS A 117 -0.52 -17.21 -3.97
C HIS A 117 -0.01 -16.80 -5.36
N ILE A 118 1.13 -16.12 -5.43
CA ILE A 118 1.76 -15.75 -6.69
C ILE A 118 2.20 -17.02 -7.45
N SER A 119 2.80 -17.97 -6.76
CA SER A 119 3.27 -19.22 -7.38
C SER A 119 2.10 -20.02 -7.94
N GLU A 120 1.03 -20.19 -7.18
CA GLU A 120 -0.17 -20.86 -7.68
C GLU A 120 -0.78 -20.16 -8.90
N PHE A 121 -0.88 -18.85 -8.86
CA PHE A 121 -1.40 -18.07 -9.98
C PHE A 121 -0.56 -18.23 -11.25
N LEU A 122 0.76 -18.21 -11.14
CA LEU A 122 1.67 -18.35 -12.28
C LEU A 122 1.70 -19.77 -12.87
N LEU A 123 1.33 -20.78 -12.07
CA LEU A 123 1.30 -22.18 -12.50
C LEU A 123 -0.05 -22.58 -13.15
N THR A 124 -1.03 -21.74 -13.05
CA THR A 124 -2.30 -21.92 -13.74
C THR A 124 -2.25 -21.25 -15.13
#